data_03cad602dc25aeb7ca7864049771e95b
#
_entry.id   03cad602dc25aeb7ca7864049771e95b
#
_cell.length_a   1.000
_cell.length_b   1.000
_cell.length_c   1.000
_cell.angle_alpha   90.00
_cell.angle_beta   90.00
_cell.angle_gamma   90.00
#
_symmetry.space_group_name_H-M   'P 1'
#
loop_
_entity.id
_entity.type
_entity.pdbx_description
1 polymer ?
#
loop_
_entity_poly.entity_id
_entity_poly.type
_entity_poly.pdbx_seq_one_letter_code
_entity_poly.pdbx_strand_id
1 'polypeptide(L)'
;MRKTKIVATIGPASATPEGISALESAGVDVFRINCSHLDTEGLAAHIRLVRDSAPRCAVLVDIQGPKMRYAGDETVLVAGDSMAFSMASLGLDNGVRRSADLGLAVGHRVLLDDGRLECRITGLSADSITTTVVRRAVSAISRWDTGSSS
;
A
#
# COMPACT_ATOMS: atom_id res chain seq x y z
N MET A 1 -36.06 3.59 4.19
CA MET A 1 -34.90 3.13 3.39
C MET A 1 -33.65 3.85 3.87
N ARG A 2 -32.58 3.13 4.26
CA ARG A 2 -31.34 3.74 4.74
C ARG A 2 -30.63 4.48 3.57
N LYS A 3 -30.21 5.74 3.80
CA LYS A 3 -29.56 6.54 2.76
C LYS A 3 -28.05 6.25 2.67
N THR A 4 -27.42 5.82 3.79
CA THR A 4 -26.01 5.51 3.86
C THR A 4 -25.77 4.03 3.55
N LYS A 5 -24.80 3.73 2.69
CA LYS A 5 -24.38 2.37 2.37
C LYS A 5 -23.33 1.89 3.38
N ILE A 6 -23.42 0.62 3.77
CA ILE A 6 -22.42 -0.05 4.61
C ILE A 6 -21.48 -0.83 3.70
N VAL A 7 -20.18 -0.53 3.80
CA VAL A 7 -19.11 -1.27 3.15
C VAL A 7 -18.39 -2.12 4.19
N ALA A 8 -18.37 -3.43 4.01
CA ALA A 8 -17.63 -4.36 4.87
C ALA A 8 -16.41 -4.90 4.13
N THR A 9 -15.23 -4.81 4.73
CA THR A 9 -14.04 -5.45 4.17
C THR A 9 -13.99 -6.93 4.57
N ILE A 10 -13.83 -7.82 3.59
CA ILE A 10 -13.64 -9.24 3.84
C ILE A 10 -12.26 -9.45 4.45
N GLY A 11 -12.22 -10.13 5.56
CA GLY A 11 -11.00 -10.55 6.25
C GLY A 11 -11.07 -12.03 6.64
N PRO A 12 -10.01 -12.60 7.21
CA PRO A 12 -9.97 -14.03 7.56
C PRO A 12 -11.15 -14.53 8.38
N ALA A 13 -11.65 -13.69 9.29
CA ALA A 13 -12.80 -14.05 10.15
C ALA A 13 -14.15 -14.05 9.42
N SER A 14 -14.28 -13.42 8.26
CA SER A 14 -15.53 -13.28 7.50
C SER A 14 -15.51 -13.94 6.13
N ALA A 15 -14.36 -14.50 5.72
CA ALA A 15 -14.18 -15.11 4.41
C ALA A 15 -14.77 -16.54 4.35
N THR A 16 -16.01 -16.71 4.82
CA THR A 16 -16.78 -17.97 4.75
C THR A 16 -18.19 -17.68 4.24
N PRO A 17 -18.87 -18.67 3.62
CA PRO A 17 -20.25 -18.50 3.16
C PRO A 17 -21.19 -17.99 4.27
N GLU A 18 -21.07 -18.55 5.48
CA GLU A 18 -21.87 -18.18 6.64
C GLU A 18 -21.57 -16.74 7.09
N GLY A 19 -20.28 -16.35 7.13
CA GLY A 19 -19.84 -15.00 7.49
C GLY A 19 -20.37 -13.95 6.51
N ILE A 20 -20.29 -14.21 5.22
CA ILE A 20 -20.80 -13.32 4.17
C ILE A 20 -22.32 -13.19 4.26
N SER A 21 -23.04 -14.32 4.39
CA SER A 21 -24.51 -14.31 4.51
C SER A 21 -25.00 -13.61 5.77
N ALA A 22 -24.30 -13.78 6.91
CA ALA A 22 -24.62 -13.09 8.15
C ALA A 22 -24.43 -11.56 8.02
N LEU A 23 -23.37 -11.12 7.36
CA LEU A 23 -23.11 -9.70 7.10
C LEU A 23 -24.15 -9.09 6.14
N GLU A 24 -24.56 -9.80 5.09
CA GLU A 24 -25.67 -9.37 4.22
C GLU A 24 -26.96 -9.20 5.05
N SER A 25 -27.28 -10.19 5.89
CA SER A 25 -28.47 -10.17 6.76
C SER A 25 -28.42 -9.03 7.77
N ALA A 26 -27.24 -8.67 8.26
CA ALA A 26 -27.00 -7.51 9.13
C ALA A 26 -27.10 -6.17 8.38
N GLY A 27 -27.22 -6.21 7.05
CA GLY A 27 -27.48 -5.03 6.21
C GLY A 27 -26.25 -4.43 5.54
N VAL A 28 -25.21 -5.21 5.30
CA VAL A 28 -24.09 -4.80 4.41
C VAL A 28 -24.61 -4.63 3.00
N ASP A 29 -24.20 -3.56 2.35
CA ASP A 29 -24.57 -3.26 0.96
C ASP A 29 -23.44 -3.59 -0.03
N VAL A 30 -22.17 -3.51 0.43
CA VAL A 30 -20.97 -3.68 -0.41
C VAL A 30 -19.91 -4.48 0.34
N PHE A 31 -19.38 -5.52 -0.28
CA PHE A 31 -18.20 -6.22 0.20
C PHE A 31 -16.95 -5.70 -0.50
N ARG A 32 -16.00 -5.19 0.31
CA ARG A 32 -14.70 -4.74 -0.18
C ARG A 32 -13.68 -5.88 -0.06
N ILE A 33 -13.02 -6.20 -1.16
CA ILE A 33 -11.92 -7.15 -1.25
C ILE A 33 -10.62 -6.36 -1.40
N ASN A 34 -9.74 -6.45 -0.41
CA ASN A 34 -8.43 -5.80 -0.47
C ASN A 34 -7.43 -6.71 -1.22
N CYS A 35 -6.96 -6.27 -2.38
CA CYS A 35 -6.04 -7.04 -3.22
C CYS A 35 -4.57 -6.98 -2.80
N SER A 36 -4.24 -6.29 -1.69
CA SER A 36 -2.85 -6.11 -1.25
C SER A 36 -2.11 -7.42 -0.95
N HIS A 37 -2.86 -8.48 -0.64
CA HIS A 37 -2.32 -9.77 -0.19
C HIS A 37 -2.95 -10.95 -0.95
N LEU A 38 -3.62 -10.68 -2.07
CA LEU A 38 -4.28 -11.70 -2.88
C LEU A 38 -3.61 -11.80 -4.25
N ASP A 39 -3.39 -13.02 -4.69
CA ASP A 39 -3.13 -13.31 -6.09
C ASP A 39 -4.43 -13.33 -6.92
N THR A 40 -4.31 -13.56 -8.21
CA THR A 40 -5.46 -13.59 -9.12
C THR A 40 -6.45 -14.70 -8.77
N GLU A 41 -5.98 -15.85 -8.31
CA GLU A 41 -6.83 -16.98 -7.95
C GLU A 41 -7.59 -16.71 -6.64
N GLY A 42 -6.90 -16.19 -5.64
CA GLY A 42 -7.50 -15.77 -4.37
C GLY A 42 -8.54 -14.67 -4.55
N LEU A 43 -8.25 -13.68 -5.41
CA LEU A 43 -9.24 -12.65 -5.78
C LEU A 43 -10.48 -13.27 -6.42
N ALA A 44 -10.30 -14.16 -7.39
CA ALA A 44 -11.42 -14.82 -8.07
C ALA A 44 -12.24 -15.68 -7.09
N ALA A 45 -11.59 -16.35 -6.12
CA ALA A 45 -12.27 -17.12 -5.08
C ALA A 45 -13.13 -16.21 -4.17
N HIS A 46 -12.60 -15.08 -3.72
CA HIS A 46 -13.36 -14.12 -2.89
C HIS A 46 -14.54 -13.51 -3.65
N ILE A 47 -14.38 -13.21 -4.94
CA ILE A 47 -15.50 -12.70 -5.76
C ILE A 47 -16.59 -13.76 -5.88
N ARG A 48 -16.24 -15.02 -6.15
CA ARG A 48 -17.21 -16.12 -6.20
C ARG A 48 -17.91 -16.28 -4.85
N LEU A 49 -17.18 -16.32 -3.76
CA LEU A 49 -17.72 -16.43 -2.40
C LEU A 49 -18.82 -15.38 -2.15
N VAL A 50 -18.56 -14.12 -2.47
CA VAL A 50 -19.57 -13.06 -2.28
C VAL A 50 -20.76 -13.25 -3.21
N ARG A 51 -20.52 -13.57 -4.50
CA ARG A 51 -21.59 -13.76 -5.48
C ARG A 51 -22.54 -14.88 -5.11
N ASP A 52 -21.99 -15.98 -4.55
CA ASP A 52 -22.77 -17.15 -4.16
C ASP A 52 -23.50 -16.96 -2.83
N SER A 53 -22.88 -16.25 -1.87
CA SER A 53 -23.41 -16.13 -0.49
C SER A 53 -24.21 -14.85 -0.23
N ALA A 54 -24.00 -13.79 -1.03
CA ALA A 54 -24.68 -12.50 -0.89
C ALA A 54 -24.97 -11.86 -2.27
N PRO A 55 -25.83 -12.47 -3.10
CA PRO A 55 -26.03 -12.06 -4.49
C PRO A 55 -26.63 -10.66 -4.66
N ARG A 56 -27.20 -10.09 -3.61
CA ARG A 56 -27.76 -8.72 -3.62
C ARG A 56 -26.74 -7.64 -3.31
N CYS A 57 -25.57 -8.01 -2.79
CA CYS A 57 -24.53 -7.07 -2.43
C CYS A 57 -23.62 -6.74 -3.62
N ALA A 58 -23.12 -5.52 -3.66
CA ALA A 58 -22.06 -5.14 -4.60
C ALA A 58 -20.70 -5.66 -4.13
N VAL A 59 -19.80 -5.91 -5.09
CA VAL A 59 -18.40 -6.23 -4.83
C VAL A 59 -17.54 -5.03 -5.22
N LEU A 60 -16.71 -4.57 -4.28
CA LEU A 60 -15.71 -3.53 -4.49
C LEU A 60 -14.33 -4.18 -4.41
N VAL A 61 -13.62 -4.19 -5.53
CA VAL A 61 -12.25 -4.68 -5.60
C VAL A 61 -11.31 -3.49 -5.41
N ASP A 62 -10.58 -3.49 -4.30
CA ASP A 62 -9.61 -2.44 -3.99
C ASP A 62 -8.23 -2.87 -4.47
N ILE A 63 -7.90 -2.42 -5.69
CA ILE A 63 -6.61 -2.70 -6.33
C ILE A 63 -5.56 -1.73 -5.82
N GLN A 64 -4.36 -2.26 -5.57
CA GLN A 64 -3.23 -1.39 -5.27
C GLN A 64 -2.84 -0.59 -6.51
N GLY A 65 -2.68 0.72 -6.33
CA GLY A 65 -1.89 1.51 -7.26
C GLY A 65 -0.40 1.08 -7.24
N PRO A 66 0.44 1.65 -8.10
CA PRO A 66 1.89 1.40 -8.07
C PRO A 66 2.46 1.95 -6.76
N LYS A 67 2.38 1.19 -5.67
CA LYS A 67 3.00 1.54 -4.39
C LYS A 67 4.51 1.39 -4.51
N MET A 68 5.21 2.49 -4.29
CA MET A 68 6.64 2.48 -4.06
C MET A 68 6.88 1.99 -2.63
N ARG A 69 7.67 0.95 -2.47
CA ARG A 69 8.00 0.39 -1.16
C ARG A 69 9.50 0.48 -0.93
N TYR A 70 9.87 0.94 0.25
CA TYR A 70 11.27 0.98 0.63
C TYR A 70 11.83 -0.46 0.72
N ALA A 71 12.88 -0.73 -0.05
CA ALA A 71 13.55 -2.03 -0.12
C ALA A 71 15.00 -2.00 0.38
N GLY A 72 15.42 -0.87 0.98
CA GLY A 72 16.74 -0.73 1.59
C GLY A 72 16.80 -1.31 3.01
N ASP A 73 17.97 -1.19 3.63
CA ASP A 73 18.19 -1.65 5.00
C ASP A 73 17.40 -0.82 6.01
N GLU A 74 17.05 -1.47 7.13
CA GLU A 74 16.42 -0.78 8.24
C GLU A 74 17.33 0.34 8.76
N THR A 75 16.80 1.55 8.83
CA THR A 75 17.58 2.72 9.19
C THR A 75 16.76 3.65 10.08
N VAL A 76 17.36 4.09 11.17
CA VAL A 76 16.77 5.13 12.05
C VAL A 76 17.26 6.48 11.58
N LEU A 77 16.36 7.37 11.25
CA LEU A 77 16.65 8.71 10.78
C LEU A 77 16.14 9.76 11.78
N VAL A 78 16.93 10.79 12.02
CA VAL A 78 16.53 11.96 12.81
C VAL A 78 16.53 13.23 11.97
N ALA A 79 15.82 14.25 12.42
CA ALA A 79 15.76 15.54 11.70
C ALA A 79 17.18 16.10 11.53
N GLY A 80 17.51 16.51 10.32
CA GLY A 80 18.83 16.99 9.91
C GLY A 80 19.74 15.93 9.29
N ASP A 81 19.41 14.64 9.44
CA ASP A 81 20.19 13.58 8.80
C ASP A 81 20.12 13.69 7.28
N SER A 82 21.25 13.35 6.64
CA SER A 82 21.32 13.22 5.18
C SER A 82 21.31 11.76 4.81
N MET A 83 20.49 11.39 3.85
CA MET A 83 20.39 10.01 3.33
C MET A 83 20.30 9.98 1.82
N ALA A 84 21.06 9.05 1.22
CA ALA A 84 20.94 8.74 -0.20
C ALA A 84 20.01 7.52 -0.38
N PHE A 85 19.03 7.66 -1.26
CA PHE A 85 18.18 6.57 -1.71
C PHE A 85 18.51 6.22 -3.15
N SER A 86 18.84 4.97 -3.43
CA SER A 86 18.85 4.48 -4.80
C SER A 86 17.42 4.32 -5.33
N MET A 87 17.23 4.38 -6.64
CA MET A 87 15.92 4.10 -7.22
C MET A 87 15.43 2.69 -6.89
N ALA A 88 16.35 1.73 -6.80
CA ALA A 88 16.07 0.37 -6.35
C ALA A 88 15.54 0.34 -4.92
N SER A 89 16.19 1.04 -3.97
CA SER A 89 15.75 1.08 -2.57
C SER A 89 14.38 1.74 -2.37
N LEU A 90 13.94 2.56 -3.32
CA LEU A 90 12.61 3.16 -3.33
C LEU A 90 11.56 2.26 -4.02
N GLY A 91 11.92 1.04 -4.42
CA GLY A 91 11.03 0.12 -5.12
C GLY A 91 10.67 0.60 -6.53
N LEU A 92 11.55 1.39 -7.15
CA LEU A 92 11.38 1.95 -8.49
C LEU A 92 12.17 1.16 -9.54
N ASP A 93 12.74 0.03 -9.17
CA ASP A 93 13.66 -0.76 -9.97
C ASP A 93 13.00 -1.71 -10.98
N ASN A 94 11.76 -1.50 -11.35
CA ASN A 94 11.16 -2.22 -12.49
C ASN A 94 11.92 -1.97 -13.82
N GLY A 95 13.22 -1.69 -13.69
CA GLY A 95 14.18 -1.54 -14.78
C GLY A 95 14.02 -0.29 -15.65
N VAL A 96 13.16 0.66 -15.30
CA VAL A 96 12.73 1.68 -16.27
C VAL A 96 12.70 3.11 -15.75
N ARG A 97 12.80 3.39 -14.45
CA ARG A 97 12.58 4.76 -13.98
C ARG A 97 13.84 5.39 -13.41
N ARG A 98 14.42 6.30 -14.16
CA ARG A 98 15.44 7.25 -13.69
C ARG A 98 14.78 8.40 -12.94
N SER A 99 15.54 9.11 -12.13
CA SER A 99 15.05 10.31 -11.43
C SER A 99 14.44 11.35 -12.38
N ALA A 100 14.98 11.47 -13.59
CA ALA A 100 14.48 12.37 -14.63
C ALA A 100 13.07 11.97 -15.12
N ASP A 101 12.78 10.67 -15.23
CA ASP A 101 11.48 10.17 -15.72
C ASP A 101 10.36 10.46 -14.73
N LEU A 102 10.72 10.67 -13.46
CA LEU A 102 9.79 11.01 -12.40
C LEU A 102 9.59 12.52 -12.24
N GLY A 103 10.29 13.34 -13.02
CA GLY A 103 10.26 14.79 -12.89
C GLY A 103 10.75 15.28 -11.52
N LEU A 104 11.67 14.53 -10.88
CA LEU A 104 12.19 14.91 -9.57
C LEU A 104 13.12 16.12 -9.70
N ALA A 105 13.08 16.99 -8.69
CA ALA A 105 13.93 18.18 -8.60
C ALA A 105 14.44 18.37 -7.15
N VAL A 106 15.56 19.06 -7.01
CA VAL A 106 16.04 19.54 -5.71
C VAL A 106 14.95 20.38 -5.06
N GLY A 107 14.71 20.17 -3.77
CA GLY A 107 13.65 20.81 -3.03
C GLY A 107 12.32 20.04 -2.99
N HIS A 108 12.11 19.05 -3.86
CA HIS A 108 10.92 18.20 -3.77
C HIS A 108 10.90 17.38 -2.48
N ARG A 109 9.70 17.03 -2.04
CA ARG A 109 9.47 16.24 -0.82
C ARG A 109 9.43 14.75 -1.14
N VAL A 110 10.05 13.96 -0.29
CA VAL A 110 9.91 12.50 -0.25
C VAL A 110 9.23 12.14 1.07
N LEU A 111 8.10 11.48 0.98
CA LEU A 111 7.34 11.04 2.14
C LEU A 111 7.49 9.52 2.28
N LEU A 112 7.86 9.07 3.47
CA LEU A 112 8.04 7.67 3.83
C LEU A 112 7.15 7.35 5.04
N ASP A 113 6.82 6.07 5.23
CA ASP A 113 5.98 5.58 6.32
C ASP A 113 4.66 6.39 6.43
N ASP A 114 3.87 6.38 5.35
CA ASP A 114 2.61 7.10 5.23
C ASP A 114 2.71 8.61 5.59
N GLY A 115 3.87 9.21 5.32
CA GLY A 115 4.15 10.62 5.57
C GLY A 115 4.60 10.95 7.00
N ARG A 116 4.88 9.94 7.83
CA ARG A 116 5.45 10.14 9.17
C ARG A 116 6.88 10.65 9.10
N LEU A 117 7.62 10.24 8.07
CA LEU A 117 8.95 10.74 7.77
C LEU A 117 8.89 11.60 6.52
N GLU A 118 9.33 12.84 6.64
CA GLU A 118 9.44 13.78 5.52
C GLU A 118 10.90 14.11 5.28
N CYS A 119 11.36 13.87 4.05
CA CYS A 119 12.66 14.25 3.57
C CYS A 119 12.53 15.27 2.44
N ARG A 120 13.56 16.07 2.23
CA ARG A 120 13.66 17.02 1.12
C ARG A 120 14.86 16.65 0.26
N ILE A 121 14.66 16.59 -1.05
CA ILE A 121 15.72 16.29 -2.01
C ILE A 121 16.73 17.43 -2.00
N THR A 122 18.00 17.11 -1.78
CA THR A 122 19.13 18.04 -1.79
C THR A 122 20.10 17.78 -2.94
N GLY A 123 20.03 16.58 -3.56
CA GLY A 123 20.82 16.21 -4.72
C GLY A 123 20.13 15.14 -5.55
N LEU A 124 20.47 15.08 -6.83
CA LEU A 124 19.94 14.14 -7.80
C LEU A 124 21.07 13.56 -8.64
N SER A 125 21.00 12.25 -8.88
CA SER A 125 21.78 11.57 -9.91
C SER A 125 20.84 10.74 -10.81
N ALA A 126 21.39 10.05 -11.81
CA ALA A 126 20.56 9.21 -12.68
C ALA A 126 19.84 8.11 -11.90
N ASP A 127 20.50 7.52 -10.91
CA ASP A 127 20.06 6.30 -10.23
C ASP A 127 19.80 6.49 -8.72
N SER A 128 19.95 7.71 -8.21
CA SER A 128 19.77 8.00 -6.78
C SER A 128 19.32 9.43 -6.51
N ILE A 129 18.75 9.62 -5.34
CA ILE A 129 18.46 10.95 -4.76
C ILE A 129 19.15 11.07 -3.42
N THR A 130 19.72 12.23 -3.15
CA THR A 130 20.20 12.61 -1.81
C THR A 130 19.13 13.46 -1.15
N THR A 131 18.85 13.21 0.11
CA THR A 131 17.81 13.92 0.85
C THR A 131 18.30 14.35 2.22
N THR A 132 17.64 15.36 2.80
CA THR A 132 17.77 15.72 4.20
C THR A 132 16.43 15.53 4.90
N VAL A 133 16.44 14.92 6.08
CA VAL A 133 15.25 14.74 6.91
C VAL A 133 14.79 16.07 7.49
N VAL A 134 13.55 16.45 7.15
CA VAL A 134 12.95 17.72 7.58
C VAL A 134 12.08 17.54 8.81
N ARG A 135 11.30 16.45 8.83
CA ARG A 135 10.38 16.13 9.93
C ARG A 135 10.48 14.65 10.27
N ARG A 136 10.64 14.39 11.56
CA ARG A 136 10.71 13.06 12.15
C ARG A 136 9.32 12.57 12.59
N ALA A 137 9.03 11.28 12.29
CA ALA A 137 8.35 10.43 13.26
C ALA A 137 9.39 9.50 13.90
N VAL A 138 9.13 9.03 15.12
CA VAL A 138 9.97 8.03 15.78
C VAL A 138 9.64 6.68 15.15
N SER A 139 10.17 6.40 13.96
CA SER A 139 10.07 5.08 13.35
C SER A 139 11.32 4.78 12.55
N ALA A 140 11.82 3.58 12.70
CA ALA A 140 12.78 3.02 11.77
C ALA A 140 12.08 2.82 10.43
N ILE A 141 12.75 3.20 9.31
CA ILE A 141 12.31 2.75 8.00
C ILE A 141 12.74 1.29 7.92
N SER A 142 11.80 0.38 7.98
CA SER A 142 12.08 -1.04 7.79
C SER A 142 11.82 -1.44 6.33
N ARG A 143 12.59 -2.41 5.88
CA ARG A 143 12.29 -3.13 4.66
C ARG A 143 10.91 -3.75 4.78
N TRP A 144 10.07 -3.54 3.78
CA TRP A 144 8.79 -4.23 3.70
C TRP A 144 9.04 -5.71 3.44
N ASP A 145 8.79 -6.53 4.44
CA ASP A 145 8.84 -7.98 4.30
C ASP A 145 7.61 -8.42 3.49
N THR A 146 7.84 -8.76 2.24
CA THR A 146 6.85 -9.51 1.46
C THR A 146 6.87 -10.91 2.01
N GLY A 147 6.16 -11.15 3.12
CA GLY A 147 6.12 -12.43 3.79
C GLY A 147 6.02 -13.58 2.78
N SER A 148 7.16 -14.16 2.47
CA SER A 148 7.23 -15.49 1.87
C SER A 148 6.90 -16.46 3.00
N SER A 149 5.64 -16.77 3.15
CA SER A 149 5.21 -17.91 3.94
C SER A 149 5.74 -19.16 3.23
N SER A 150 6.73 -19.78 3.86
CA SER A 150 7.16 -21.15 3.57
C SER A 150 6.05 -22.12 3.93
#